data_c93eb1d179e404a7f0d565e438a96152
#
_entry.id   c93eb1d179e404a7f0d565e438a96152
#
_cell.length_a   1.000
_cell.length_b   1.000
_cell.length_c   1.000
_cell.angle_alpha   90.00
_cell.angle_beta   90.00
_cell.angle_gamma   90.00
#
_symmetry.space_group_name_H-M   'P 1'
#
loop_
_entity.id
_entity.type
_entity.pdbx_description
1 polymer ?
#
loop_
_entity_poly.entity_id
_entity_poly.type
_entity_poly.pdbx_seq_one_letter_code
_entity_poly.pdbx_strand_id
1 'polypeptide(L)'
;HERMALARFWADRRIPNPIVLTGDIHSNWVNDLRIDDRKPETPVVATEFVGSSITSGGNGKDNPEATAKLQSMNPCVRFFNRERGYVRCTVTPQSWRSDYIAVEDILKPGGRTTVRKSFLVESGKPGAQAV
;
A
#
# COMPACT_ATOMS: atom_id res chain seq x y z
N HIS A 1 1.99 -18.49 -9.01
CA HIS A 1 1.41 -19.64 -8.29
C HIS A 1 1.51 -19.48 -6.76
N GLU A 2 2.68 -19.15 -6.21
CA GLU A 2 2.92 -19.05 -4.76
C GLU A 2 2.06 -17.99 -4.07
N ARG A 3 1.95 -16.79 -4.66
CA ARG A 3 1.08 -15.72 -4.15
C ARG A 3 -0.37 -16.17 -3.99
N MET A 4 -0.92 -16.85 -5.00
CA MET A 4 -2.30 -17.37 -4.94
C MET A 4 -2.45 -18.48 -3.89
N ALA A 5 -1.42 -19.33 -3.72
CA ALA A 5 -1.42 -20.36 -2.69
C ALA A 5 -1.42 -19.75 -1.28
N LEU A 6 -0.62 -18.70 -1.07
CA LEU A 6 -0.58 -17.97 0.20
C LEU A 6 -1.92 -17.27 0.49
N ALA A 7 -2.49 -16.60 -0.49
CA ALA A 7 -3.79 -15.94 -0.35
C ALA A 7 -4.92 -16.94 -0.04
N ARG A 8 -4.90 -18.11 -0.67
CA ARG A 8 -5.82 -19.22 -0.35
C ARG A 8 -5.63 -19.72 1.08
N PHE A 9 -4.37 -19.92 1.50
CA PHE A 9 -4.07 -20.33 2.86
C PHE A 9 -4.66 -19.37 3.90
N TRP A 10 -4.51 -18.05 3.71
CA TRP A 10 -5.11 -17.05 4.59
C TRP A 10 -6.64 -17.14 4.63
N ALA A 11 -7.27 -17.29 3.45
CA ALA A 11 -8.72 -17.43 3.35
C ALA A 11 -9.23 -18.70 4.03
N ASP A 12 -8.64 -19.85 3.70
CA ASP A 12 -9.05 -21.17 4.21
C ASP A 12 -8.88 -21.27 5.73
N ARG A 13 -7.81 -20.69 6.25
CA ARG A 13 -7.52 -20.63 7.70
C ARG A 13 -8.21 -19.49 8.41
N ARG A 14 -8.94 -18.64 7.69
CA ARG A 14 -9.61 -17.44 8.23
C ARG A 14 -8.67 -16.59 9.07
N ILE A 15 -7.42 -16.41 8.59
CA ILE A 15 -6.44 -15.59 9.29
C ILE A 15 -6.92 -14.13 9.24
N PRO A 16 -7.16 -13.48 10.38
CA PRO A 16 -7.68 -12.13 10.40
C PRO A 16 -6.61 -11.13 9.96
N ASN A 17 -6.93 -10.29 8.99
CA ASN A 17 -6.16 -9.12 8.56
C ASN A 17 -4.67 -9.35 8.30
N PRO A 18 -4.24 -10.29 7.44
CA PRO A 18 -2.84 -10.35 7.04
C PRO A 18 -2.40 -9.03 6.44
N ILE A 19 -1.30 -8.48 6.93
CA ILE A 19 -0.66 -7.29 6.38
C ILE A 19 0.65 -7.71 5.72
N VAL A 20 0.84 -7.32 4.48
CA VAL A 20 2.07 -7.55 3.71
C VAL A 20 2.81 -6.24 3.58
N LEU A 21 4.06 -6.21 4.02
CA LEU A 21 4.94 -5.05 3.87
C LEU A 21 5.99 -5.36 2.82
N THR A 22 6.07 -4.52 1.80
CA THR A 22 7.02 -4.68 0.68
C THR A 22 7.68 -3.36 0.31
N GLY A 23 8.63 -3.42 -0.62
CA GLY A 23 9.41 -2.26 -1.07
C GLY A 23 10.03 -2.51 -2.45
N ASP A 24 11.30 -2.09 -2.63
CA ASP A 24 12.15 -2.31 -3.81
C ASP A 24 11.74 -1.51 -5.07
N ILE A 25 10.48 -1.43 -5.41
CA ILE A 25 9.98 -0.82 -6.67
C ILE A 25 10.14 0.71 -6.73
N HIS A 26 10.59 1.37 -5.66
CA HIS A 26 10.79 2.82 -5.56
C HIS A 26 9.52 3.65 -5.85
N SER A 27 8.38 3.12 -5.48
CA SER A 27 7.09 3.81 -5.49
C SER A 27 6.20 3.30 -4.35
N ASN A 28 5.23 4.10 -3.97
CA ASN A 28 4.31 3.79 -2.88
C ASN A 28 3.04 3.17 -3.45
N TRP A 29 2.56 2.09 -2.83
CA TRP A 29 1.32 1.43 -3.22
C TRP A 29 0.53 0.99 -2.00
N VAL A 30 -0.78 0.97 -2.14
CA VAL A 30 -1.68 0.21 -1.26
C VAL A 30 -2.53 -0.69 -2.14
N ASN A 31 -2.49 -1.97 -1.85
CA ASN A 31 -3.21 -2.97 -2.63
C ASN A 31 -4.13 -3.81 -1.74
N ASP A 32 -5.37 -3.99 -2.18
CA ASP A 32 -6.23 -5.03 -1.67
C ASP A 32 -5.82 -6.37 -2.30
N LEU A 33 -5.48 -7.36 -1.49
CA LEU A 33 -5.07 -8.67 -1.97
C LEU A 33 -6.25 -9.64 -1.95
N ARG A 34 -6.49 -10.26 -3.10
CA ARG A 34 -7.50 -11.31 -3.29
C ARG A 34 -6.82 -12.62 -3.65
N ILE A 35 -7.54 -13.73 -3.60
CA ILE A 35 -7.02 -15.02 -4.08
C ILE A 35 -6.65 -14.92 -5.56
N ASP A 36 -7.51 -14.28 -6.36
CA ASP A 36 -7.27 -13.99 -7.78
C ASP A 36 -7.71 -12.55 -8.07
N ASP A 37 -6.75 -11.64 -8.30
CA ASP A 37 -7.02 -10.20 -8.53
C ASP A 37 -7.75 -9.94 -9.86
N ARG A 38 -7.79 -10.91 -10.76
CA ARG A 38 -8.60 -10.85 -11.98
C ARG A 38 -10.09 -10.99 -11.71
N LYS A 39 -10.45 -11.33 -10.47
CA LYS A 39 -11.82 -11.51 -9.99
C LYS A 39 -12.13 -10.50 -8.88
N PRO A 40 -12.38 -9.23 -9.24
CA PRO A 40 -12.58 -8.15 -8.28
C PRO A 40 -13.83 -8.34 -7.40
N GLU A 41 -14.74 -9.19 -7.78
CA GLU A 41 -15.94 -9.59 -7.00
C GLU A 41 -15.60 -10.49 -5.80
N THR A 42 -14.41 -11.10 -5.77
CA THR A 42 -14.01 -11.98 -4.66
C THR A 42 -13.58 -11.18 -3.43
N PRO A 43 -13.76 -11.72 -2.22
CA PRO A 43 -13.38 -11.01 -0.99
C PRO A 43 -11.90 -10.63 -0.94
N VAL A 44 -11.62 -9.49 -0.34
CA VAL A 44 -10.26 -9.11 0.07
C VAL A 44 -9.83 -10.03 1.21
N VAL A 45 -8.64 -10.61 1.11
CA VAL A 45 -8.09 -11.54 2.11
C VAL A 45 -6.91 -10.95 2.88
N ALA A 46 -6.25 -9.93 2.33
CA ALA A 46 -5.11 -9.26 2.95
C ALA A 46 -4.94 -7.85 2.38
N THR A 47 -4.09 -7.05 3.02
CA THR A 47 -3.71 -5.71 2.52
C THR A 47 -2.20 -5.65 2.37
N GLU A 48 -1.73 -5.12 1.23
CA GLU A 48 -0.32 -4.85 1.00
C GLU A 48 -0.04 -3.34 1.06
N PHE A 49 1.02 -2.98 1.79
CA PHE A 49 1.59 -1.64 1.85
C PHE A 49 3.01 -1.69 1.30
N VAL A 50 3.24 -1.01 0.17
CA VAL A 50 4.55 -0.91 -0.48
C VAL A 50 5.14 0.45 -0.20
N GLY A 51 6.35 0.46 0.38
CA GLY A 51 7.09 1.69 0.63
C GLY A 51 8.04 2.03 -0.52
N SER A 52 8.14 3.32 -0.84
CA SER A 52 9.11 3.86 -1.78
C SER A 52 10.52 3.86 -1.19
N SER A 53 11.52 4.14 -2.03
CA SER A 53 12.87 4.47 -1.54
C SER A 53 12.89 5.83 -0.83
N ILE A 54 13.79 5.99 0.13
CA ILE A 54 13.96 7.27 0.82
C ILE A 54 14.92 8.21 0.08
N THR A 55 15.94 7.66 -0.61
CA THR A 55 17.00 8.46 -1.25
C THR A 55 17.38 8.02 -2.67
N SER A 56 16.87 6.90 -3.17
CA SER A 56 17.25 6.35 -4.47
C SER A 56 16.34 6.81 -5.60
N GLY A 57 16.94 7.08 -6.78
CA GLY A 57 16.21 7.36 -8.02
C GLY A 57 15.66 8.77 -8.13
N GLY A 58 16.31 9.77 -7.48
CA GLY A 58 15.87 11.17 -7.50
C GLY A 58 14.58 11.41 -6.71
N ASN A 59 14.06 12.62 -6.74
CA ASN A 59 12.89 13.03 -5.94
C ASN A 59 11.61 12.24 -6.23
N GLY A 60 11.50 11.64 -7.42
CA GLY A 60 10.24 11.13 -7.89
C GLY A 60 9.24 12.25 -8.19
N LYS A 61 8.21 11.95 -8.93
CA LYS A 61 7.17 12.94 -9.25
C LYS A 61 5.84 12.26 -9.34
N ASP A 62 4.88 12.77 -8.62
CA ASP A 62 3.51 12.29 -8.74
C ASP A 62 2.92 12.70 -10.09
N ASN A 63 2.06 11.86 -10.64
CA ASN A 63 1.31 12.11 -11.86
C ASN A 63 -0.14 11.66 -11.64
N PRO A 64 -1.04 12.57 -11.22
CA PRO A 64 -2.43 12.22 -10.91
C PRO A 64 -3.19 11.57 -12.06
N GLU A 65 -2.94 11.99 -13.30
CA GLU A 65 -3.61 11.43 -14.48
C GLU A 65 -3.18 9.97 -14.72
N ALA A 66 -1.86 9.72 -14.70
CA ALA A 66 -1.34 8.37 -14.83
C ALA A 66 -1.78 7.46 -13.66
N THR A 67 -1.87 8.01 -12.45
CA THR A 67 -2.37 7.32 -11.26
C THR A 67 -3.84 6.94 -11.43
N ALA A 68 -4.69 7.86 -11.87
CA ALA A 68 -6.11 7.59 -12.10
C ALA A 68 -6.30 6.50 -13.18
N LYS A 69 -5.55 6.58 -14.28
CA LYS A 69 -5.56 5.56 -15.33
C LYS A 69 -5.12 4.18 -14.80
N LEU A 70 -4.03 4.14 -14.03
CA LEU A 70 -3.55 2.90 -13.41
C LEU A 70 -4.64 2.27 -12.52
N GLN A 71 -5.26 3.05 -11.65
CA GLN A 71 -6.30 2.59 -10.73
C GLN A 71 -7.56 2.12 -11.46
N SER A 72 -7.97 2.80 -12.54
CA SER A 72 -9.12 2.37 -13.34
C SER A 72 -8.92 1.01 -14.01
N MET A 73 -7.68 0.67 -14.34
CA MET A 73 -7.32 -0.62 -14.94
C MET A 73 -7.04 -1.72 -13.91
N ASN A 74 -6.82 -1.35 -12.64
CA ASN A 74 -6.41 -2.25 -11.56
C ASN A 74 -7.23 -1.98 -10.29
N PRO A 75 -8.44 -2.55 -10.17
CA PRO A 75 -9.32 -2.29 -9.02
C PRO A 75 -8.75 -2.67 -7.65
N CYS A 76 -7.72 -3.51 -7.61
CA CYS A 76 -7.01 -3.85 -6.37
C CYS A 76 -6.11 -2.70 -5.86
N VAL A 77 -5.71 -1.75 -6.72
CA VAL A 77 -4.81 -0.65 -6.37
C VAL A 77 -5.61 0.48 -5.72
N ARG A 78 -5.48 0.63 -4.40
CA ARG A 78 -6.15 1.65 -3.60
C ARG A 78 -5.40 2.99 -3.59
N PHE A 79 -4.08 2.92 -3.75
CA PHE A 79 -3.20 4.09 -3.77
C PHE A 79 -1.95 3.81 -4.60
N PHE A 80 -1.49 4.83 -5.30
CA PHE A 80 -0.21 4.84 -6.00
C PHE A 80 0.39 6.24 -5.94
N ASN A 81 1.68 6.33 -5.64
CA ASN A 81 2.42 7.60 -5.63
C ASN A 81 3.91 7.32 -5.90
N ARG A 82 4.59 8.19 -6.61
CA ARG A 82 6.00 8.03 -7.02
C ARG A 82 6.98 8.89 -6.24
N GLU A 83 6.53 9.65 -5.27
CA GLU A 83 7.41 10.47 -4.44
C GLU A 83 8.29 9.60 -3.52
N ARG A 84 9.40 10.16 -3.13
CA ARG A 84 10.34 9.53 -2.18
C ARG A 84 9.88 9.76 -0.76
N GLY A 85 10.19 8.81 0.11
CA GLY A 85 9.77 8.89 1.49
C GLY A 85 9.74 7.54 2.19
N TYR A 86 8.81 7.41 3.12
CA TYR A 86 8.67 6.19 3.93
C TYR A 86 7.23 5.98 4.37
N VAL A 87 6.93 4.78 4.81
CA VAL A 87 5.64 4.43 5.42
C VAL A 87 5.83 4.31 6.92
N ARG A 88 5.05 5.08 7.68
CA ARG A 88 4.98 4.94 9.14
C ARG A 88 3.77 4.09 9.51
N CYS A 89 4.02 2.98 10.19
CA CYS A 89 2.99 2.09 10.65
C CYS A 89 2.73 2.28 12.15
N THR A 90 1.47 2.42 12.53
CA THR A 90 1.02 2.43 13.93
C THR A 90 0.07 1.27 14.14
N VAL A 91 0.44 0.36 15.05
CA VAL A 91 -0.27 -0.91 15.23
C VAL A 91 -0.85 -0.98 16.65
N THR A 92 -2.12 -1.33 16.72
CA THR A 92 -2.84 -1.61 17.97
C THR A 92 -3.58 -2.95 17.83
N PRO A 93 -4.10 -3.54 18.90
CA PRO A 93 -4.95 -4.73 18.79
C PRO A 93 -6.19 -4.53 17.93
N GLN A 94 -6.66 -3.30 17.78
CA GLN A 94 -7.89 -2.95 17.06
C GLN A 94 -7.65 -2.55 15.61
N SER A 95 -6.44 -2.08 15.26
CA SER A 95 -6.18 -1.53 13.92
C SER A 95 -4.71 -1.47 13.55
N TRP A 96 -4.46 -1.47 12.26
CA TRP A 96 -3.21 -1.12 11.62
C TRP A 96 -3.39 0.17 10.82
N ARG A 97 -2.62 1.20 11.14
CA ARG A 97 -2.58 2.46 10.39
C ARG A 97 -1.25 2.60 9.64
N SER A 98 -1.31 2.95 8.36
CA SER A 98 -0.15 3.27 7.53
C SER A 98 -0.25 4.70 7.01
N ASP A 99 0.71 5.56 7.39
CA ASP A 99 0.86 6.92 6.87
C ASP A 99 1.96 6.95 5.82
N TYR A 100 1.63 7.33 4.59
CA TYR A 100 2.59 7.53 3.49
C TYR A 100 3.17 8.93 3.57
N ILE A 101 4.43 9.02 3.91
CA ILE A 101 5.14 10.27 4.16
C ILE A 101 6.12 10.52 3.02
N ALA A 102 5.91 11.60 2.28
CA ALA A 102 6.80 12.07 1.23
C ALA A 102 7.83 13.05 1.78
N VAL A 103 9.05 12.98 1.26
CA VAL A 103 10.13 13.95 1.47
C VAL A 103 10.15 14.89 0.28
N GLU A 104 10.05 16.19 0.53
CA GLU A 104 9.91 17.24 -0.51
C GLU A 104 11.11 17.27 -1.47
N ASP A 105 12.32 17.16 -0.94
CA ASP A 105 13.55 17.13 -1.73
C ASP A 105 14.59 16.23 -1.07
N ILE A 106 14.89 15.10 -1.70
CA ILE A 106 15.91 14.15 -1.22
C ILE A 106 17.32 14.47 -1.71
N LEU A 107 17.46 15.44 -2.61
CA LEU A 107 18.76 15.84 -3.15
C LEU A 107 19.53 16.79 -2.23
N LYS A 108 18.86 17.29 -1.17
CA LYS A 108 19.44 18.19 -0.18
C LYS A 108 19.12 17.69 1.24
N PRO A 109 20.04 17.91 2.20
CA PRO A 109 19.74 17.68 3.61
C PRO A 109 18.57 18.54 4.11
N GLY A 110 17.77 18.03 5.05
CA GLY A 110 16.73 18.81 5.71
C GLY A 110 15.44 18.98 4.92
N GLY A 111 15.17 18.10 3.94
CA GLY A 111 13.89 18.11 3.22
C GLY A 111 12.68 17.96 4.16
N ARG A 112 11.67 18.82 3.97
CA ARG A 112 10.42 18.74 4.74
C ARG A 112 9.66 17.45 4.40
N THR A 113 8.93 16.95 5.37
CA THR A 113 8.09 15.77 5.20
C THR A 113 6.61 16.15 5.23
N THR A 114 5.82 15.47 4.41
CA THR A 114 4.37 15.68 4.34
C THR A 114 3.67 14.32 4.25
N VAL A 115 2.62 14.13 5.03
CA VAL A 115 1.74 12.96 4.90
C VAL A 115 0.90 13.14 3.64
N ARG A 116 1.06 12.26 2.67
CA ARG A 116 0.31 12.29 1.41
C ARG A 116 -1.03 11.59 1.54
N LYS A 117 -1.04 10.46 2.23
CA LYS A 117 -2.25 9.67 2.45
C LYS A 117 -2.07 8.78 3.67
N SER A 118 -3.17 8.52 4.35
CA SER A 118 -3.24 7.58 5.44
C SER A 118 -4.27 6.50 5.15
N PHE A 119 -4.00 5.29 5.63
CA PHE A 119 -4.88 4.14 5.50
C PHE A 119 -5.02 3.43 6.82
N LEU A 120 -6.20 2.89 7.06
CA LEU A 120 -6.54 2.09 8.23
C LEU A 120 -7.05 0.72 7.80
N VAL A 121 -6.58 -0.33 8.47
CA VAL A 121 -7.16 -1.67 8.43
C VAL A 121 -7.66 -1.99 9.83
N GLU A 122 -8.97 -2.16 9.98
CA GLU A 122 -9.58 -2.52 11.27
C GLU A 122 -9.47 -4.02 11.53
N SER A 123 -9.31 -4.41 12.78
CA SER A 123 -9.29 -5.83 13.17
C SER A 123 -10.57 -6.54 12.71
N GLY A 124 -10.42 -7.68 12.05
CA GLY A 124 -11.54 -8.48 11.51
C GLY A 124 -12.15 -7.94 10.21
N LYS A 125 -11.65 -6.83 9.65
CA LYS A 125 -12.13 -6.24 8.39
C LYS A 125 -10.99 -6.08 7.41
N PRO A 126 -10.67 -7.07 6.57
CA PRO A 126 -9.61 -6.97 5.57
C PRO A 126 -9.88 -5.84 4.57
N GLY A 127 -8.81 -5.22 4.10
CA GLY A 127 -8.86 -4.12 3.14
C GLY A 127 -8.56 -2.75 3.76
N ALA A 128 -7.84 -1.91 3.00
CA ALA A 128 -7.42 -0.60 3.45
C ALA A 128 -8.52 0.45 3.23
N GLN A 129 -8.83 1.21 4.26
CA GLN A 129 -9.72 2.37 4.21
C GLN A 129 -8.89 3.65 4.28
N ALA A 130 -9.12 4.58 3.35
CA ALA A 130 -8.48 5.90 3.40
C ALA A 130 -9.05 6.74 4.54
N VAL A 131 -8.18 7.39 5.32
CA VAL A 131 -8.52 8.23 6.49
C VAL A 131 -7.76 9.56 6.46
#